data_98ef659d706fa42bf51d9e3ccc311626
#
_entry.id   98ef659d706fa42bf51d9e3ccc311626
#
_cell.length_a   1.000
_cell.length_b   1.000
_cell.length_c   1.000
_cell.angle_alpha   90.00
_cell.angle_beta   90.00
_cell.angle_gamma   90.00
#
_symmetry.space_group_name_H-M   'P 1'
#
loop_
_entity.id
_entity.type
_entity.pdbx_description
1 polymer ?
#
loop_
_entity_poly.entity_id
_entity_poly.type
_entity_poly.pdbx_seq_one_letter_code
_entity_poly.pdbx_strand_id
1 'polypeptide(L)'
;HTLTTLISRNATNPHTVRNSFATCLMEAQLMAHTEGVQSTVSFATWDKHTVSIACLGDSPAYVVFKNGTVEKVADPVFKGAGTEILKHVIKRTKAGKSWKKSYKKAKAELLKNRQNRNTVNGTWIADSTTPATLISQHLHIESFNREDVDAIVLLTDGAEVFHDPFEIITFEELLNVDNTYLLDKLYAQAAELEKKDTKRSKYPRFSFMDDATYAKVAF
;
A
#
# COMPACT_ATOMS: atom_id res chain seq x y z
N HIS A 1 0.27 -1.35 -11.49
CA HIS A 1 -1.08 -1.94 -11.61
C HIS A 1 -1.40 -2.68 -10.32
N THR A 2 -2.38 -2.17 -9.57
CA THR A 2 -2.87 -2.77 -8.33
C THR A 2 -3.91 -3.80 -8.68
N LEU A 3 -3.67 -5.07 -8.33
CA LEU A 3 -4.66 -6.13 -8.50
C LEU A 3 -5.61 -6.11 -7.29
N THR A 4 -6.75 -5.48 -7.43
CA THR A 4 -7.82 -5.57 -6.45
C THR A 4 -8.70 -6.74 -6.85
N THR A 5 -8.49 -7.90 -6.26
CA THR A 5 -9.31 -9.09 -6.51
C THR A 5 -10.24 -9.30 -5.33
N LEU A 6 -11.54 -9.26 -5.57
CA LEU A 6 -12.57 -9.72 -4.61
C LEU A 6 -12.45 -11.23 -4.46
N ILE A 7 -11.75 -11.68 -3.43
CA ILE A 7 -11.65 -13.09 -3.09
C ILE A 7 -12.93 -13.51 -2.35
N SER A 8 -13.45 -14.68 -2.72
CA SER A 8 -14.68 -15.33 -2.27
C SER A 8 -15.16 -14.96 -0.85
N ARG A 9 -16.45 -14.64 -0.73
CA ARG A 9 -17.17 -14.20 0.48
C ARG A 9 -17.15 -15.15 1.68
N ASN A 10 -16.43 -16.27 1.64
CA ASN A 10 -16.46 -17.29 2.71
C ASN A 10 -15.07 -17.68 3.23
N ALA A 11 -14.01 -16.99 2.86
CA ALA A 11 -12.65 -17.35 3.26
C ALA A 11 -12.12 -16.36 4.31
N THR A 12 -12.47 -16.57 5.59
CA THR A 12 -12.00 -15.73 6.69
C THR A 12 -10.90 -16.35 7.53
N ASN A 13 -10.76 -17.69 7.47
CA ASN A 13 -9.62 -18.35 8.10
C ASN A 13 -8.32 -18.03 7.35
N PRO A 14 -7.23 -17.63 8.06
CA PRO A 14 -5.94 -17.25 7.43
C PRO A 14 -5.36 -18.28 6.46
N HIS A 15 -5.54 -19.58 6.72
CA HIS A 15 -5.10 -20.64 5.81
C HIS A 15 -5.88 -20.60 4.49
N THR A 16 -7.20 -20.47 4.56
CA THR A 16 -8.07 -20.36 3.38
C THR A 16 -7.80 -19.08 2.61
N VAL A 17 -7.55 -17.96 3.29
CA VAL A 17 -7.17 -16.68 2.68
C VAL A 17 -5.88 -16.85 1.88
N ARG A 18 -4.84 -17.47 2.45
CA ARG A 18 -3.57 -17.73 1.75
C ARG A 18 -3.75 -18.61 0.52
N ASN A 19 -4.50 -19.69 0.63
CA ASN A 19 -4.74 -20.62 -0.47
C ASN A 19 -5.52 -19.95 -1.61
N SER A 20 -6.56 -19.18 -1.29
CA SER A 20 -7.32 -18.43 -2.29
C SER A 20 -6.46 -17.39 -2.99
N PHE A 21 -5.65 -16.67 -2.25
CA PHE A 21 -4.70 -15.72 -2.82
C PHE A 21 -3.68 -16.40 -3.73
N ALA A 22 -3.10 -17.54 -3.30
CA ALA A 22 -2.16 -18.30 -4.12
C ALA A 22 -2.78 -18.74 -5.44
N THR A 23 -4.03 -19.22 -5.42
CA THR A 23 -4.77 -19.61 -6.64
C THR A 23 -4.96 -18.42 -7.57
N CYS A 24 -5.45 -17.28 -7.07
CA CYS A 24 -5.64 -16.08 -7.87
C CYS A 24 -4.30 -15.54 -8.43
N LEU A 25 -3.23 -15.61 -7.64
CA LEU A 25 -1.91 -15.18 -8.10
C LEU A 25 -1.36 -16.11 -9.17
N MET A 26 -1.53 -17.42 -9.05
CA MET A 26 -1.17 -18.39 -10.10
C MET A 26 -1.89 -18.10 -11.41
N GLU A 27 -3.19 -17.85 -11.36
CA GLU A 27 -3.97 -17.47 -12.55
C GLU A 27 -3.44 -16.16 -13.17
N ALA A 28 -3.17 -15.16 -12.34
CA ALA A 28 -2.59 -13.89 -12.81
C ALA A 28 -1.19 -14.08 -13.42
N GLN A 29 -0.36 -14.95 -12.84
CA GLN A 29 0.97 -15.30 -13.40
C GLN A 29 0.87 -15.98 -14.77
N LEU A 30 -0.10 -16.89 -14.94
CA LEU A 30 -0.37 -17.54 -16.24
C LEU A 30 -0.85 -16.55 -17.31
N MET A 31 -1.57 -15.50 -16.90
CA MET A 31 -2.05 -14.45 -17.81
C MET A 31 -1.00 -13.38 -18.09
N ALA A 32 0.06 -13.30 -17.29
CA ALA A 32 1.12 -12.33 -17.47
C ALA A 32 1.98 -12.70 -18.68
N HIS A 33 1.92 -11.87 -19.74
CA HIS A 33 2.69 -12.08 -20.97
C HIS A 33 4.13 -11.54 -20.89
N THR A 34 4.49 -10.91 -19.77
CA THR A 34 5.81 -10.29 -19.56
C THR A 34 6.41 -10.70 -18.23
N GLU A 35 7.71 -11.01 -18.24
CA GLU A 35 8.47 -11.22 -17.01
C GLU A 35 8.68 -9.90 -16.24
N GLY A 36 8.87 -10.00 -14.92
CA GLY A 36 9.23 -8.86 -14.07
C GLY A 36 8.06 -7.96 -13.66
N VAL A 37 6.82 -8.36 -13.90
CA VAL A 37 5.64 -7.66 -13.35
C VAL A 37 5.62 -7.85 -11.84
N GLN A 38 5.50 -6.74 -11.11
CA GLN A 38 5.49 -6.71 -9.65
C GLN A 38 4.34 -5.84 -9.16
N SER A 39 3.68 -6.25 -8.08
CA SER A 39 2.61 -5.50 -7.43
C SER A 39 2.63 -5.71 -5.92
N THR A 40 2.24 -4.69 -5.19
CA THR A 40 1.80 -4.81 -3.80
C THR A 40 0.31 -5.10 -3.78
N VAL A 41 -0.19 -5.72 -2.72
CA VAL A 41 -1.57 -6.18 -2.66
C VAL A 41 -2.15 -5.91 -1.28
N SER A 42 -3.36 -5.37 -1.23
CA SER A 42 -4.21 -5.43 -0.05
C SER A 42 -5.62 -5.85 -0.45
N PHE A 43 -6.23 -6.68 0.37
CA PHE A 43 -7.60 -7.11 0.16
C PHE A 43 -8.28 -7.48 1.48
N ALA A 44 -9.60 -7.49 1.47
CA ALA A 44 -10.41 -7.91 2.59
C ALA A 44 -11.36 -9.05 2.19
N THR A 45 -11.57 -9.95 3.12
CA THR A 45 -12.60 -11.00 3.03
C THR A 45 -13.46 -10.95 4.28
N TRP A 46 -14.72 -11.32 4.19
CA TRP A 46 -15.61 -11.34 5.35
C TRP A 46 -16.70 -12.38 5.22
N ASP A 47 -17.19 -12.81 6.38
CA ASP A 47 -18.41 -13.58 6.52
C ASP A 47 -19.36 -12.88 7.52
N LYS A 48 -20.30 -13.60 8.11
CA LYS A 48 -21.24 -13.06 9.10
C LYS A 48 -20.62 -12.72 10.44
N HIS A 49 -19.43 -13.27 10.77
CA HIS A 49 -18.78 -13.15 12.08
C HIS A 49 -17.42 -12.46 12.02
N THR A 50 -16.69 -12.62 10.95
CA THR A 50 -15.28 -12.25 10.85
C THR A 50 -15.02 -11.41 9.62
N VAL A 51 -14.15 -10.41 9.79
CA VAL A 51 -13.48 -9.68 8.71
C VAL A 51 -12.01 -10.04 8.77
N SER A 52 -11.41 -10.46 7.66
CA SER A 52 -9.98 -10.70 7.55
C SER A 52 -9.38 -9.80 6.49
N ILE A 53 -8.30 -9.13 6.86
CA ILE A 53 -7.55 -8.23 5.99
C ILE A 53 -6.20 -8.83 5.73
N ALA A 54 -5.78 -8.83 4.48
CA ALA A 54 -4.47 -9.32 4.07
C ALA A 54 -3.71 -8.24 3.31
N CYS A 55 -2.45 -8.04 3.69
CA CYS A 55 -1.53 -7.09 3.07
C CYS A 55 -0.23 -7.78 2.65
N LEU A 56 0.30 -7.37 1.51
CA LEU A 56 1.61 -7.76 1.01
C LEU A 56 2.27 -6.55 0.35
N GLY A 57 3.34 -6.04 0.94
CA GLY A 57 4.00 -4.83 0.47
C GLY A 57 3.48 -3.54 1.13
N ASP A 58 3.51 -2.44 0.39
CA ASP A 58 3.27 -1.07 0.90
C ASP A 58 1.84 -0.53 0.66
N SER A 59 0.89 -1.40 0.37
CA SER A 59 -0.52 -1.03 0.26
C SER A 59 -1.27 -1.36 1.56
N PRO A 60 -1.49 -0.39 2.46
CA PRO A 60 -2.16 -0.64 3.72
C PRO A 60 -3.67 -0.74 3.58
N ALA A 61 -4.29 -1.28 4.62
CA ALA A 61 -5.72 -1.21 4.85
C ALA A 61 -6.01 -0.54 6.19
N TYR A 62 -7.19 0.03 6.31
CA TYR A 62 -7.66 0.66 7.55
C TYR A 62 -9.00 0.07 7.94
N VAL A 63 -9.08 -0.37 9.18
CA VAL A 63 -10.32 -0.83 9.81
C VAL A 63 -10.89 0.30 10.62
N VAL A 64 -12.07 0.75 10.26
CA VAL A 64 -12.83 1.74 11.02
C VAL A 64 -13.82 0.99 11.89
N PHE A 65 -13.73 1.18 13.19
CA PHE A 65 -14.62 0.52 14.15
C PHE A 65 -15.83 1.41 14.49
N LYS A 66 -16.93 0.78 14.87
CA LYS A 66 -18.17 1.47 15.30
C LYS A 66 -17.99 2.40 16.48
N ASN A 67 -16.97 2.17 17.31
CA ASN A 67 -16.60 3.07 18.41
C ASN A 67 -15.78 4.29 17.98
N GLY A 68 -15.55 4.47 16.65
CA GLY A 68 -14.78 5.57 16.08
C GLY A 68 -13.26 5.38 16.07
N THR A 69 -12.75 4.26 16.62
CA THR A 69 -11.32 3.98 16.51
C THR A 69 -10.95 3.48 15.12
N VAL A 70 -9.69 3.68 14.72
CA VAL A 70 -9.15 3.24 13.44
C VAL A 70 -7.88 2.43 13.68
N GLU A 71 -7.78 1.28 13.03
CA GLU A 71 -6.59 0.43 13.06
C GLU A 71 -6.02 0.30 11.65
N LYS A 72 -4.69 0.49 11.54
CA LYS A 72 -3.95 0.31 10.29
C LYS A 72 -3.39 -1.10 10.24
N VAL A 73 -3.83 -1.87 9.27
CA VAL A 73 -3.26 -3.17 8.89
C VAL A 73 -2.27 -2.95 7.75
N ALA A 74 -1.02 -3.32 7.95
CA ALA A 74 0.04 -3.16 6.95
C ALA A 74 1.10 -4.24 7.12
N ASP A 75 1.76 -4.61 6.04
CA ASP A 75 2.87 -5.56 6.08
C ASP A 75 4.01 -5.02 6.99
N PRO A 76 4.30 -5.67 8.12
CA PRO A 76 5.29 -5.19 9.09
C PRO A 76 6.71 -5.14 8.53
N VAL A 77 7.02 -5.97 7.53
CA VAL A 77 8.35 -6.01 6.88
C VAL A 77 8.55 -4.78 5.98
N PHE A 78 7.46 -4.26 5.41
CA PHE A 78 7.50 -3.03 4.61
C PHE A 78 7.50 -1.75 5.45
N LYS A 79 7.14 -1.86 6.73
CA LYS A 79 6.98 -0.71 7.63
C LYS A 79 8.30 0.04 7.77
N GLY A 80 8.43 1.14 7.05
CA GLY A 80 9.46 2.14 7.29
C GLY A 80 10.71 2.09 6.40
N ALA A 81 10.94 1.07 5.56
CA ALA A 81 12.16 1.01 4.74
C ALA A 81 12.35 2.25 3.84
N GLY A 82 11.31 2.65 3.10
CA GLY A 82 11.32 3.88 2.30
C GLY A 82 11.35 5.14 3.16
N THR A 83 10.57 5.16 4.24
CA THR A 83 10.47 6.30 5.16
C THR A 83 11.81 6.63 5.81
N GLU A 84 12.57 5.62 6.27
CA GLU A 84 13.88 5.85 6.89
C GLU A 84 14.89 6.39 5.87
N ILE A 85 14.91 5.87 4.67
CA ILE A 85 15.76 6.39 3.59
C ILE A 85 15.39 7.85 3.28
N LEU A 86 14.09 8.17 3.24
CA LEU A 86 13.62 9.54 3.00
C LEU A 86 13.99 10.49 4.16
N LYS A 87 13.85 10.06 5.41
CA LYS A 87 14.32 10.82 6.59
C LYS A 87 15.83 11.16 6.48
N HIS A 88 16.65 10.23 6.00
CA HIS A 88 18.07 10.49 5.75
C HIS A 88 18.29 11.55 4.67
N VAL A 89 17.50 11.54 3.58
CA VAL A 89 17.57 12.59 2.55
C VAL A 89 17.23 13.95 3.13
N ILE A 90 16.14 14.05 3.89
CA ILE A 90 15.68 15.27 4.55
C ILE A 90 16.76 15.80 5.52
N LYS A 91 17.26 14.93 6.41
CA LYS A 91 18.32 15.29 7.37
C LYS A 91 19.58 15.85 6.68
N ARG A 92 20.03 15.20 5.60
CA ARG A 92 21.20 15.65 4.84
C ARG A 92 20.93 16.99 4.15
N THR A 93 19.75 17.21 3.63
CA THR A 93 19.36 18.47 2.96
C THR A 93 19.28 19.60 3.98
N LYS A 94 18.69 19.37 5.15
CA LYS A 94 18.69 20.34 6.27
C LYS A 94 20.12 20.68 6.74
N ALA A 95 21.07 19.75 6.63
CA ALA A 95 22.49 19.97 6.92
C ALA A 95 23.27 20.63 5.74
N GLY A 96 22.58 21.25 4.80
CA GLY A 96 23.18 21.99 3.68
C GLY A 96 23.72 21.12 2.54
N LYS A 97 23.46 19.82 2.52
CA LYS A 97 23.84 18.96 1.39
C LYS A 97 22.84 19.13 0.24
N SER A 98 23.33 19.02 -1.00
CA SER A 98 22.47 19.08 -2.19
C SER A 98 21.40 18.01 -2.15
N TRP A 99 20.12 18.40 -2.30
CA TRP A 99 18.98 17.50 -2.44
C TRP A 99 19.23 16.45 -3.54
N LYS A 100 19.67 16.90 -4.73
CA LYS A 100 19.94 16.03 -5.88
C LYS A 100 20.95 14.93 -5.55
N LYS A 101 22.04 15.25 -4.85
CA LYS A 101 23.07 14.26 -4.44
C LYS A 101 22.53 13.29 -3.37
N SER A 102 21.82 13.82 -2.39
CA SER A 102 21.21 13.01 -1.31
C SER A 102 20.17 12.04 -1.87
N TYR A 103 19.31 12.53 -2.76
CA TYR A 103 18.30 11.75 -3.45
C TYR A 103 18.88 10.65 -4.34
N LYS A 104 19.95 10.96 -5.13
CA LYS A 104 20.62 9.95 -5.97
C LYS A 104 21.13 8.78 -5.14
N LYS A 105 21.71 9.06 -3.97
CA LYS A 105 22.20 8.02 -3.04
C LYS A 105 21.03 7.19 -2.49
N ALA A 106 19.96 7.84 -2.05
CA ALA A 106 18.77 7.19 -1.53
C ALA A 106 18.10 6.28 -2.60
N LYS A 107 17.99 6.76 -3.84
CA LYS A 107 17.46 5.96 -4.95
C LYS A 107 18.31 4.71 -5.23
N ALA A 108 19.63 4.81 -5.14
CA ALA A 108 20.51 3.66 -5.30
C ALA A 108 20.30 2.62 -4.18
N GLU A 109 20.09 3.07 -2.96
CA GLU A 109 19.76 2.20 -1.81
C GLU A 109 18.40 1.50 -1.99
N LEU A 110 17.37 2.25 -2.42
CA LEU A 110 16.07 1.67 -2.77
C LEU A 110 16.16 0.61 -3.86
N LEU A 111 16.94 0.88 -4.92
CA LEU A 111 17.14 -0.08 -6.00
C LEU A 111 17.85 -1.34 -5.52
N LYS A 112 18.82 -1.21 -4.60
CA LYS A 112 19.47 -2.37 -3.97
C LYS A 112 18.48 -3.18 -3.14
N ASN A 113 17.61 -2.53 -2.37
CA ASN A 113 16.57 -3.21 -1.60
C ASN A 113 15.58 -3.94 -2.51
N ARG A 114 15.25 -3.36 -3.68
CA ARG A 114 14.39 -4.03 -4.68
C ARG A 114 14.98 -5.32 -5.24
N GLN A 115 16.30 -5.45 -5.32
CA GLN A 115 16.97 -6.69 -5.77
C GLN A 115 16.83 -7.84 -4.77
N ASN A 116 16.53 -7.54 -3.51
CA ASN A 116 16.32 -8.52 -2.45
C ASN A 116 14.83 -8.89 -2.27
N ARG A 117 13.93 -8.43 -3.13
CA ARG A 117 12.51 -8.80 -3.06
C ARG A 117 12.32 -10.29 -3.24
N ASN A 118 11.32 -10.82 -2.54
CA ASN A 118 10.96 -12.24 -2.57
C ASN A 118 12.13 -13.17 -2.18
N THR A 119 13.01 -12.70 -1.29
CA THR A 119 14.08 -13.49 -0.68
C THR A 119 13.95 -13.47 0.84
N VAL A 120 14.62 -14.40 1.52
CA VAL A 120 14.58 -14.55 2.99
C VAL A 120 14.89 -13.26 3.75
N ASN A 121 15.79 -12.43 3.21
CA ASN A 121 16.22 -11.17 3.85
C ASN A 121 15.60 -9.93 3.19
N GLY A 122 14.59 -10.10 2.35
CA GLY A 122 13.97 -9.03 1.59
C GLY A 122 12.50 -8.80 1.94
N THR A 123 11.90 -7.86 1.26
CA THR A 123 10.46 -7.62 1.29
C THR A 123 9.75 -8.54 0.31
N TRP A 124 8.53 -8.94 0.63
CA TRP A 124 7.71 -9.79 -0.21
C TRP A 124 6.66 -8.99 -0.97
N ILE A 125 6.50 -9.31 -2.24
CA ILE A 125 5.51 -8.69 -3.14
C ILE A 125 4.97 -9.76 -4.09
N ALA A 126 3.82 -9.53 -4.68
CA ALA A 126 3.33 -10.32 -5.80
C ALA A 126 4.20 -10.05 -7.04
N ASP A 127 4.68 -11.09 -7.68
CA ASP A 127 5.41 -10.98 -8.95
C ASP A 127 5.06 -12.14 -9.90
N SER A 128 5.49 -12.01 -11.15
CA SER A 128 5.18 -12.98 -12.22
C SER A 128 6.09 -14.22 -12.22
N THR A 129 7.12 -14.30 -11.37
CA THR A 129 8.16 -15.31 -11.45
C THR A 129 8.31 -16.16 -10.19
N THR A 130 8.06 -15.59 -9.03
CA THR A 130 8.15 -16.31 -7.75
C THR A 130 6.90 -17.20 -7.56
N PRO A 131 7.03 -18.46 -7.10
CA PRO A 131 5.89 -19.33 -6.89
C PRO A 131 4.82 -18.69 -6.00
N ALA A 132 3.59 -18.65 -6.46
CA ALA A 132 2.46 -18.02 -5.76
C ALA A 132 2.22 -18.62 -4.37
N THR A 133 2.44 -19.92 -4.21
CA THR A 133 2.35 -20.62 -2.92
C THR A 133 3.41 -20.14 -1.92
N LEU A 134 4.60 -19.77 -2.38
CA LEU A 134 5.64 -19.21 -1.53
C LEU A 134 5.30 -17.77 -1.15
N ILE A 135 4.88 -16.94 -2.11
CA ILE A 135 4.46 -15.56 -1.85
C ILE A 135 3.31 -15.52 -0.82
N SER A 136 2.32 -16.41 -0.95
CA SER A 136 1.15 -16.43 -0.07
C SER A 136 1.46 -16.69 1.41
N GLN A 137 2.58 -17.37 1.71
CA GLN A 137 3.04 -17.60 3.08
C GLN A 137 3.45 -16.30 3.78
N HIS A 138 3.81 -15.28 3.03
CA HIS A 138 4.27 -13.97 3.52
C HIS A 138 3.16 -12.91 3.60
N LEU A 139 1.91 -13.27 3.27
CA LEU A 139 0.78 -12.39 3.54
C LEU A 139 0.69 -12.09 5.04
N HIS A 140 0.69 -10.81 5.38
CA HIS A 140 0.28 -10.35 6.71
C HIS A 140 -1.24 -10.35 6.77
N ILE A 141 -1.82 -11.11 7.70
CA ILE A 141 -3.27 -11.27 7.82
C ILE A 141 -3.68 -10.94 9.24
N GLU A 142 -4.62 -10.03 9.38
CA GLU A 142 -5.29 -9.71 10.63
C GLU A 142 -6.80 -9.97 10.51
N SER A 143 -7.43 -10.40 11.60
CA SER A 143 -8.85 -10.75 11.63
C SER A 143 -9.55 -10.04 12.78
N PHE A 144 -10.75 -9.53 12.51
CA PHE A 144 -11.55 -8.71 13.41
C PHE A 144 -12.96 -9.29 13.53
N ASN A 145 -13.62 -9.03 14.68
CA ASN A 145 -15.02 -9.35 14.83
C ASN A 145 -15.84 -8.42 13.92
N ARG A 146 -16.64 -9.02 13.05
CA ARG A 146 -17.46 -8.31 12.06
C ARG A 146 -18.45 -7.34 12.71
N GLU A 147 -18.93 -7.65 13.90
CA GLU A 147 -19.92 -6.82 14.61
C GLU A 147 -19.31 -5.48 15.08
N ASP A 148 -18.00 -5.43 15.31
CA ASP A 148 -17.30 -4.23 15.78
C ASP A 148 -16.86 -3.31 14.64
N VAL A 149 -16.80 -3.83 13.38
CA VAL A 149 -16.33 -3.09 12.21
C VAL A 149 -17.46 -2.28 11.58
N ASP A 150 -17.20 -1.00 11.34
CA ASP A 150 -18.07 -0.09 10.59
C ASP A 150 -17.70 -0.05 9.11
N ALA A 151 -16.41 0.08 8.80
CA ALA A 151 -15.91 0.11 7.43
C ALA A 151 -14.48 -0.44 7.32
N ILE A 152 -14.13 -0.86 6.09
CA ILE A 152 -12.76 -1.13 5.68
C ILE A 152 -12.42 -0.17 4.54
N VAL A 153 -11.22 0.41 4.61
CA VAL A 153 -10.67 1.25 3.55
C VAL A 153 -9.35 0.67 3.09
N LEU A 154 -9.24 0.39 1.81
CA LEU A 154 -8.01 -0.09 1.16
C LEU A 154 -7.44 1.06 0.34
N LEU A 155 -6.16 1.36 0.54
CA LEU A 155 -5.46 2.45 -0.12
C LEU A 155 -4.17 1.96 -0.78
N THR A 156 -3.79 2.59 -1.90
CA THR A 156 -2.40 2.56 -2.35
C THR A 156 -1.63 3.71 -1.72
N ASP A 157 -0.30 3.62 -1.71
CA ASP A 157 0.59 4.71 -1.30
C ASP A 157 0.32 6.00 -2.10
N GLY A 158 -0.05 5.88 -3.38
CA GLY A 158 -0.49 7.01 -4.21
C GLY A 158 -1.76 7.71 -3.70
N ALA A 159 -2.64 7.04 -2.94
CA ALA A 159 -3.79 7.65 -2.30
C ALA A 159 -3.46 8.21 -0.90
N GLU A 160 -2.55 7.59 -0.17
CA GLU A 160 -2.09 8.11 1.13
C GLU A 160 -1.44 9.50 1.00
N VAL A 161 -0.85 9.85 -0.15
CA VAL A 161 -0.20 11.16 -0.35
C VAL A 161 -1.14 12.34 -0.19
N PHE A 162 -2.44 12.17 -0.33
CA PHE A 162 -3.40 13.25 -0.13
C PHE A 162 -3.40 13.74 1.32
N HIS A 163 -3.15 12.85 2.26
CA HIS A 163 -2.96 13.16 3.66
C HIS A 163 -1.49 13.45 4.00
N ASP A 164 -0.58 12.54 3.69
CA ASP A 164 0.86 12.64 3.96
C ASP A 164 1.66 12.31 2.67
N PRO A 165 2.46 13.24 2.12
CA PRO A 165 2.91 14.50 2.71
C PRO A 165 2.15 15.77 2.28
N PHE A 166 1.13 15.69 1.44
CA PHE A 166 0.54 16.90 0.84
C PHE A 166 -0.42 17.66 1.75
N GLU A 167 -0.94 17.05 2.80
CA GLU A 167 -1.85 17.67 3.78
C GLU A 167 -3.07 18.36 3.12
N ILE A 168 -3.60 17.79 2.02
CA ILE A 168 -4.76 18.31 1.29
C ILE A 168 -6.05 18.00 2.03
N ILE A 169 -6.07 16.87 2.72
CA ILE A 169 -7.20 16.32 3.43
C ILE A 169 -6.72 15.73 4.75
N THR A 170 -7.53 15.78 5.78
CA THR A 170 -7.22 15.07 7.03
C THR A 170 -7.33 13.56 6.83
N PHE A 171 -6.70 12.80 7.72
CA PHE A 171 -6.79 11.35 7.66
C PHE A 171 -8.22 10.83 7.85
N GLU A 172 -8.97 11.45 8.76
CA GLU A 172 -10.38 11.13 9.00
C GLU A 172 -11.24 11.38 7.76
N GLU A 173 -11.07 12.53 7.11
CA GLU A 173 -11.77 12.84 5.87
C GLU A 173 -11.40 11.88 4.75
N LEU A 174 -10.12 11.47 4.64
CA LEU A 174 -9.67 10.49 3.66
C LEU A 174 -10.38 9.13 3.84
N LEU A 175 -10.54 8.67 5.08
CA LEU A 175 -11.25 7.42 5.37
C LEU A 175 -12.77 7.53 5.08
N ASN A 176 -13.30 8.75 5.00
CA ASN A 176 -14.71 9.02 4.76
C ASN A 176 -15.03 9.49 3.34
N VAL A 177 -14.08 9.39 2.41
CA VAL A 177 -14.34 9.65 0.99
C VAL A 177 -15.41 8.68 0.47
N ASP A 178 -16.47 9.22 -0.12
CA ASP A 178 -17.65 8.45 -0.54
C ASP A 178 -17.93 8.52 -2.05
N ASN A 179 -17.16 9.31 -2.79
CA ASN A 179 -17.37 9.46 -4.22
C ASN A 179 -16.09 9.68 -5.02
N THR A 180 -16.11 9.24 -6.27
CA THR A 180 -14.99 9.34 -7.22
C THR A 180 -14.65 10.78 -7.59
N TYR A 181 -15.61 11.68 -7.64
CA TYR A 181 -15.38 13.09 -7.94
C TYR A 181 -14.46 13.76 -6.91
N LEU A 182 -14.61 13.41 -5.62
CA LEU A 182 -13.72 13.91 -4.59
C LEU A 182 -12.31 13.39 -4.77
N LEU A 183 -12.14 12.10 -5.11
CA LEU A 183 -10.83 11.49 -5.40
C LEU A 183 -10.15 12.18 -6.59
N ASP A 184 -10.85 12.42 -7.68
CA ASP A 184 -10.32 13.13 -8.85
C ASP A 184 -9.86 14.54 -8.50
N LYS A 185 -10.63 15.24 -7.65
CA LYS A 185 -10.26 16.56 -7.16
C LYS A 185 -9.01 16.54 -6.28
N LEU A 186 -8.90 15.59 -5.36
CA LEU A 186 -7.72 15.39 -4.51
C LEU A 186 -6.49 15.10 -5.37
N TYR A 187 -6.63 14.22 -6.36
CA TYR A 187 -5.57 13.89 -7.29
C TYR A 187 -5.09 15.11 -8.08
N ALA A 188 -6.02 15.91 -8.61
CA ALA A 188 -5.68 17.14 -9.31
C ALA A 188 -4.96 18.17 -8.42
N GLN A 189 -5.38 18.33 -7.16
CA GLN A 189 -4.73 19.20 -6.19
C GLN A 189 -3.31 18.73 -5.86
N ALA A 190 -3.12 17.43 -5.64
CA ALA A 190 -1.82 16.84 -5.39
C ALA A 190 -0.87 17.05 -6.58
N ALA A 191 -1.34 16.86 -7.81
CA ALA A 191 -0.57 17.11 -9.03
C ALA A 191 -0.11 18.57 -9.15
N GLU A 192 -0.96 19.54 -8.77
CA GLU A 192 -0.58 20.95 -8.75
C GLU A 192 0.46 21.28 -7.67
N LEU A 193 0.38 20.66 -6.49
CA LEU A 193 1.40 20.81 -5.45
C LEU A 193 2.74 20.22 -5.90
N GLU A 194 2.72 19.09 -6.59
CA GLU A 194 3.91 18.49 -7.18
C GLU A 194 4.60 19.39 -8.19
N LYS A 195 3.84 19.97 -9.12
CA LYS A 195 4.37 20.91 -10.13
C LYS A 195 5.07 22.10 -9.48
N LYS A 196 4.55 22.55 -8.33
CA LYS A 196 5.12 23.67 -7.57
C LYS A 196 6.35 23.27 -6.73
N ASP A 197 6.48 21.98 -6.38
CA ASP A 197 7.59 21.45 -5.57
C ASP A 197 8.48 20.48 -6.36
N THR A 198 8.97 20.91 -7.51
CA THR A 198 9.84 20.10 -8.38
C THR A 198 11.13 19.62 -7.69
N LYS A 199 11.59 20.36 -6.68
CA LYS A 199 12.77 20.00 -5.86
C LYS A 199 12.42 19.03 -4.73
N ARG A 200 11.15 18.72 -4.50
CA ARG A 200 10.67 17.85 -3.41
C ARG A 200 11.19 18.27 -2.03
N SER A 201 11.29 19.56 -1.83
CA SER A 201 11.85 20.14 -0.60
C SER A 201 10.78 20.48 0.42
N LYS A 202 9.59 20.84 -0.03
CA LYS A 202 8.43 21.10 0.81
C LYS A 202 7.71 19.79 1.16
N TYR A 203 7.51 18.95 0.16
CA TYR A 203 6.85 17.64 0.27
C TYR A 203 7.83 16.54 -0.14
N PRO A 204 8.68 16.05 0.80
CA PRO A 204 9.71 15.06 0.48
C PRO A 204 9.09 13.73 0.06
N ARG A 205 9.47 13.24 -1.14
CA ARG A 205 8.98 11.99 -1.74
C ARG A 205 9.98 11.43 -2.73
N PHE A 206 9.89 10.15 -3.06
CA PHE A 206 10.82 9.48 -3.98
C PHE A 206 10.43 9.62 -5.45
N SER A 207 9.16 9.52 -5.77
CA SER A 207 8.64 9.61 -7.13
C SER A 207 7.76 10.85 -7.29
N PHE A 208 7.39 11.17 -8.50
CA PHE A 208 6.19 11.93 -8.79
C PHE A 208 4.97 11.10 -8.41
N MET A 209 3.79 11.72 -8.36
CA MET A 209 2.56 11.02 -8.05
C MET A 209 2.48 9.69 -8.79
N ASP A 210 2.14 8.67 -8.06
CA ASP A 210 1.84 7.35 -8.55
C ASP A 210 0.33 7.20 -8.75
N ASP A 211 -0.11 6.11 -9.36
CA ASP A 211 -1.52 5.80 -9.49
C ASP A 211 -2.17 5.67 -8.10
N ALA A 212 -3.27 6.39 -7.88
CA ALA A 212 -4.00 6.36 -6.63
C ALA A 212 -5.22 5.43 -6.75
N THR A 213 -5.30 4.46 -5.87
CA THR A 213 -6.45 3.57 -5.77
C THR A 213 -7.04 3.65 -4.36
N TYR A 214 -8.35 3.71 -4.32
CA TYR A 214 -9.14 3.76 -3.10
C TYR A 214 -10.31 2.78 -3.22
N ALA A 215 -10.54 1.98 -2.19
CA ALA A 215 -11.73 1.14 -2.09
C ALA A 215 -12.25 1.16 -0.65
N LYS A 216 -13.57 1.34 -0.50
CA LYS A 216 -14.26 1.35 0.80
C LYS A 216 -15.39 0.34 0.80
N VAL A 217 -15.50 -0.43 1.86
CA VAL A 217 -16.62 -1.31 2.14
C VAL A 217 -17.18 -0.90 3.50
N ALA A 218 -18.44 -0.49 3.54
CA ALA A 218 -19.19 -0.23 4.78
C ALA A 218 -20.01 -1.47 5.16
N PHE A 219 -20.25 -1.67 6.45
CA PHE A 219 -20.92 -2.85 6.98
C PHE A 219 -22.18 -2.50 7.77
#